data_0bd0822006e45f3afab93a81996c594f
#
_entry.id   0bd0822006e45f3afab93a81996c594f
#
_cell.length_a   1.000
_cell.length_b   1.000
_cell.length_c   1.000
_cell.angle_alpha   90.00
_cell.angle_beta   90.00
_cell.angle_gamma   90.00
#
_symmetry.space_group_name_H-M   'P 1'
#
loop_
_entity.id
_entity.type
_entity.pdbx_description
1 polymer ?
#
loop_
_entity_poly.entity_id
_entity_poly.type
_entity_poly.pdbx_seq_one_letter_code
_entity_poly.pdbx_strand_id
1 'polypeptide(L)'
;MTTSNPQAGAYAGDISPADAWALVQAGEALLVDVRTPEEHKCVGRVPGAIPVPWLIDNGQRQNPDFLAQLAQVAKPDQKVVLLCRSGVRSVAAATAGAQAGFTNLWNIVGGFEGRLDEKRQRNHVEGWRFSGLPWEQS
;
A
#
# COMPACT_ATOMS: atom_id res chain seq x y z
N MET A 1 11.18 -3.78 22.60
CA MET A 1 10.51 -3.78 22.36
C MET A 1 10.07 -4.12 22.39
N THR A 2 9.93 -4.38 22.27
CA THR A 2 9.30 -4.70 22.17
C THR A 2 8.85 -5.08 21.74
N THR A 3 8.85 -5.15 21.61
CA THR A 3 8.40 -5.49 21.13
C THR A 3 7.87 -5.90 20.99
N SER A 4 8.28 -5.33 21.17
CA SER A 4 7.01 -5.93 21.23
C SER A 4 6.80 -7.01 20.19
N ASN A 5 6.29 -8.12 20.55
CA ASN A 5 5.92 -9.14 19.60
C ASN A 5 4.73 -8.69 18.80
N PRO A 6 4.79 -8.67 17.45
CA PRO A 6 3.57 -8.59 16.67
C PRO A 6 2.71 -9.78 17.06
N GLN A 7 1.45 -9.53 17.33
CA GLN A 7 0.50 -10.62 17.52
C GLN A 7 0.33 -11.37 16.21
N ALA A 8 -0.02 -12.65 16.29
CA ALA A 8 -0.35 -13.42 15.10
C ALA A 8 -1.39 -12.68 14.27
N GLY A 9 -1.11 -12.46 12.99
CA GLY A 9 -1.98 -11.71 12.08
C GLY A 9 -1.72 -10.22 12.03
N ALA A 10 -0.76 -9.69 12.80
CA ALA A 10 -0.39 -8.29 12.68
C ALA A 10 0.55 -8.11 11.49
N TYR A 11 0.37 -7.02 10.74
CA TYR A 11 1.30 -6.71 9.67
C TYR A 11 2.63 -6.18 10.25
N ALA A 12 3.68 -6.13 9.39
CA ALA A 12 5.04 -5.88 9.86
C ALA A 12 5.24 -4.48 10.44
N GLY A 13 4.60 -3.46 9.86
CA GLY A 13 4.72 -2.11 10.38
C GLY A 13 4.37 -1.05 9.35
N ASP A 14 4.60 0.20 9.73
CA ASP A 14 4.38 1.36 8.87
C ASP A 14 5.72 1.88 8.37
N ILE A 15 5.73 2.42 7.15
CA ILE A 15 6.93 2.94 6.51
C ILE A 15 6.59 4.25 5.80
N SER A 16 7.50 5.22 5.82
CA SER A 16 7.30 6.48 5.11
C SER A 16 7.36 6.26 3.59
N PRO A 17 6.70 7.13 2.80
CA PRO A 17 6.82 7.05 1.34
C PRO A 17 8.28 7.09 0.85
N ALA A 18 9.10 7.97 1.41
CA ALA A 18 10.50 8.09 1.00
C ALA A 18 11.29 6.82 1.26
N ASP A 19 11.13 6.22 2.45
CA ASP A 19 11.83 4.99 2.79
C ASP A 19 11.34 3.82 1.94
N ALA A 20 10.01 3.76 1.68
CA ALA A 20 9.44 2.73 0.82
C ALA A 20 10.03 2.82 -0.59
N TRP A 21 10.08 4.03 -1.15
CA TRP A 21 10.63 4.23 -2.49
C TRP A 21 12.10 3.83 -2.57
N ALA A 22 12.89 4.18 -1.55
CA ALA A 22 14.30 3.81 -1.49
C ALA A 22 14.48 2.29 -1.53
N LEU A 23 13.66 1.54 -0.79
CA LEU A 23 13.71 0.08 -0.79
C LEU A 23 13.31 -0.51 -2.15
N VAL A 24 12.29 0.06 -2.76
CA VAL A 24 11.83 -0.40 -4.08
C VAL A 24 12.92 -0.18 -5.13
N GLN A 25 13.53 1.00 -5.13
CA GLN A 25 14.62 1.29 -6.09
C GLN A 25 15.85 0.43 -5.87
N ALA A 26 16.12 0.04 -4.64
CA ALA A 26 17.24 -0.84 -4.32
C ALA A 26 16.95 -2.31 -4.65
N GLY A 27 15.72 -2.63 -5.06
CA GLY A 27 15.32 -4.02 -5.32
C GLY A 27 15.06 -4.82 -4.07
N GLU A 28 14.88 -4.16 -2.92
CA GLU A 28 14.72 -4.81 -1.62
C GLU A 28 13.25 -4.96 -1.20
N ALA A 29 12.33 -4.34 -1.91
CA ALA A 29 10.91 -4.43 -1.64
C ALA A 29 10.11 -4.35 -2.93
N LEU A 30 8.93 -4.97 -2.94
CA LEU A 30 7.94 -4.80 -4.00
C LEU A 30 6.98 -3.71 -3.59
N LEU A 31 6.54 -2.89 -4.54
CA LEU A 31 5.49 -1.90 -4.32
C LEU A 31 4.19 -2.44 -4.90
N VAL A 32 3.21 -2.67 -4.04
CA VAL A 32 1.90 -3.16 -4.42
C VAL A 32 0.87 -2.06 -4.19
N ASP A 33 0.13 -1.72 -5.25
CA ASP A 33 -0.93 -0.72 -5.20
C ASP A 33 -2.25 -1.43 -4.94
N VAL A 34 -2.81 -1.22 -3.74
CA VAL A 34 -4.06 -1.87 -3.34
C VAL A 34 -5.30 -1.00 -3.58
N ARG A 35 -5.12 0.14 -4.28
CA ARG A 35 -6.24 0.99 -4.67
C ARG A 35 -7.08 0.29 -5.74
N THR A 36 -8.26 0.86 -6.01
CA THR A 36 -9.10 0.33 -7.09
C THR A 36 -8.40 0.49 -8.44
N PRO A 37 -8.75 -0.36 -9.43
CA PRO A 37 -8.22 -0.20 -10.79
C PRO A 37 -8.50 1.20 -11.36
N GLU A 38 -9.66 1.78 -11.04
CA GLU A 38 -10.03 3.11 -11.50
C GLU A 38 -9.09 4.19 -10.95
N GLU A 39 -8.72 4.10 -9.68
CA GLU A 39 -7.77 5.04 -9.08
C GLU A 39 -6.38 4.90 -9.73
N HIS A 40 -5.93 3.68 -9.92
CA HIS A 40 -4.64 3.41 -10.54
C HIS A 40 -4.57 4.00 -11.95
N LYS A 41 -5.64 3.89 -12.70
CA LYS A 41 -5.71 4.38 -14.08
C LYS A 41 -5.92 5.89 -14.15
N CYS A 42 -6.87 6.43 -13.38
CA CYS A 42 -7.38 7.78 -13.57
C CYS A 42 -6.78 8.82 -12.62
N VAL A 43 -6.55 8.48 -11.36
CA VAL A 43 -5.99 9.41 -10.38
C VAL A 43 -4.48 9.55 -10.57
N GLY A 44 -3.85 8.48 -10.96
CA GLY A 44 -2.40 8.42 -11.12
C GLY A 44 -1.83 7.21 -10.41
N ARG A 45 -0.57 6.90 -10.71
CA ARG A 45 0.09 5.70 -10.17
C ARG A 45 1.58 5.93 -10.05
N VAL A 46 2.24 5.08 -9.27
CA VAL A 46 3.69 5.06 -9.20
C VAL A 46 4.21 4.14 -10.31
N PRO A 47 5.19 4.60 -11.12
CA PRO A 47 5.78 3.73 -12.13
C PRO A 47 6.34 2.45 -11.52
N GLY A 48 5.99 1.30 -12.10
CA GLY A 48 6.46 0.01 -11.61
C GLY A 48 5.65 -0.60 -10.47
N ALA A 49 4.66 0.11 -9.95
CA ALA A 49 3.78 -0.46 -8.92
C ALA A 49 2.95 -1.61 -9.49
N ILE A 50 2.79 -2.66 -8.71
CA ILE A 50 2.03 -3.85 -9.09
C ILE A 50 0.61 -3.69 -8.55
N PRO A 51 -0.41 -3.60 -9.41
CA PRO A 51 -1.78 -3.45 -8.92
C PRO A 51 -2.33 -4.78 -8.41
N VAL A 52 -2.73 -4.80 -7.15
CA VAL A 52 -3.47 -5.90 -6.53
C VAL A 52 -4.55 -5.25 -5.68
N PRO A 53 -5.74 -5.00 -6.23
CA PRO A 53 -6.74 -4.19 -5.56
C PRO A 53 -7.34 -4.87 -4.34
N TRP A 54 -7.48 -4.10 -3.25
CA TRP A 54 -8.20 -4.54 -2.07
C TRP A 54 -9.71 -4.45 -2.27
N LEU A 55 -10.15 -3.39 -2.95
CA LEU A 55 -11.56 -3.20 -3.31
C LEU A 55 -11.72 -3.19 -4.82
N ILE A 56 -12.85 -3.69 -5.30
CA ILE A 56 -13.21 -3.71 -6.72
C ILE A 56 -14.61 -3.11 -6.89
N ASP A 57 -15.10 -3.04 -8.12
CA ASP A 57 -16.42 -2.48 -8.45
C ASP A 57 -16.56 -1.04 -7.93
N ASN A 58 -15.59 -0.18 -8.28
CA ASN A 58 -15.52 1.22 -7.84
C ASN A 58 -15.48 1.35 -6.31
N GLY A 59 -14.85 0.37 -5.65
CA GLY A 59 -14.71 0.41 -4.20
C GLY A 59 -15.90 -0.13 -3.43
N GLN A 60 -16.88 -0.70 -4.12
CA GLN A 60 -18.10 -1.17 -3.49
C GLN A 60 -17.99 -2.58 -2.91
N ARG A 61 -16.98 -3.34 -3.31
CA ARG A 61 -16.84 -4.74 -2.91
C ARG A 61 -15.39 -5.07 -2.62
N GLN A 62 -15.16 -5.81 -1.53
CA GLN A 62 -13.83 -6.34 -1.26
C GLN A 62 -13.48 -7.39 -2.31
N ASN A 63 -12.24 -7.35 -2.81
CA ASN A 63 -11.78 -8.29 -3.82
C ASN A 63 -11.58 -9.67 -3.18
N PRO A 64 -12.41 -10.68 -3.52
CA PRO A 64 -12.29 -12.00 -2.93
C PRO A 64 -11.01 -12.73 -3.34
N ASP A 65 -10.35 -12.28 -4.39
CA ASP A 65 -9.13 -12.90 -4.91
C ASP A 65 -7.87 -12.16 -4.48
N PHE A 66 -7.98 -11.20 -3.54
CA PHE A 66 -6.84 -10.37 -3.15
C PHE A 66 -5.64 -11.22 -2.70
N LEU A 67 -5.85 -12.15 -1.79
CA LEU A 67 -4.76 -12.97 -1.25
C LEU A 67 -4.15 -13.88 -2.30
N ALA A 68 -4.97 -14.45 -3.17
CA ALA A 68 -4.48 -15.28 -4.27
C ALA A 68 -3.65 -14.47 -5.26
N GLN A 69 -4.09 -13.25 -5.58
CA GLN A 69 -3.37 -12.35 -6.46
C GLN A 69 -2.06 -11.87 -5.83
N LEU A 70 -2.07 -11.58 -4.54
CA LEU A 70 -0.85 -11.20 -3.82
C LEU A 70 0.16 -12.35 -3.85
N ALA A 71 -0.29 -13.57 -3.66
CA ALA A 71 0.57 -14.76 -3.68
C ALA A 71 1.20 -15.00 -5.06
N GLN A 72 0.59 -14.49 -6.14
CA GLN A 72 1.16 -14.61 -7.48
C GLN A 72 2.34 -13.65 -7.70
N VAL A 73 2.43 -12.57 -6.94
CA VAL A 73 3.47 -11.55 -7.15
C VAL A 73 4.50 -11.50 -6.02
N ALA A 74 4.21 -12.07 -4.86
CA ALA A 74 5.09 -12.01 -3.70
C ALA A 74 5.14 -13.34 -2.96
N LYS A 75 6.31 -13.67 -2.46
CA LYS A 75 6.50 -14.83 -1.57
C LYS A 75 6.07 -14.44 -0.14
N PRO A 76 5.74 -15.43 0.72
CA PRO A 76 5.25 -15.14 2.06
C PRO A 76 6.19 -14.29 2.93
N ASP A 77 7.50 -14.39 2.74
CA ASP A 77 8.48 -13.64 3.52
C ASP A 77 9.08 -12.44 2.79
N GLN A 78 8.66 -12.21 1.57
CA GLN A 78 9.18 -11.11 0.76
C GLN A 78 8.68 -9.78 1.29
N LYS A 79 9.56 -8.78 1.35
CA LYS A 79 9.17 -7.45 1.79
C LYS A 79 8.31 -6.79 0.73
N VAL A 80 7.13 -6.35 1.13
CA VAL A 80 6.15 -5.68 0.26
C VAL A 80 5.69 -4.42 0.96
N VAL A 81 5.71 -3.31 0.25
CA VAL A 81 5.15 -2.04 0.74
C VAL A 81 3.83 -1.79 0.01
N LEU A 82 2.78 -1.52 0.77
CA LEU A 82 1.42 -1.43 0.25
C LEU A 82 0.96 0.03 0.19
N LEU A 83 0.45 0.42 -0.97
CA LEU A 83 0.02 1.78 -1.26
C LEU A 83 -1.48 1.84 -1.46
N CYS A 84 -2.17 2.71 -0.70
CA CYS A 84 -3.57 3.06 -0.98
C CYS A 84 -3.71 4.58 -1.05
N ARG A 85 -4.92 5.12 -0.97
CA ARG A 85 -5.11 6.56 -1.11
C ARG A 85 -4.59 7.34 0.09
N SER A 86 -4.91 6.90 1.30
CA SER A 86 -4.57 7.65 2.53
C SER A 86 -3.99 6.77 3.65
N GLY A 87 -3.78 5.48 3.41
CA GLY A 87 -3.21 4.56 4.39
C GLY A 87 -4.23 3.69 5.12
N VAL A 88 -5.52 3.82 4.84
CA VAL A 88 -6.56 3.05 5.54
C VAL A 88 -6.76 1.67 4.93
N ARG A 89 -6.96 1.60 3.62
CA ARG A 89 -7.17 0.32 2.92
C ARG A 89 -5.93 -0.56 2.96
N SER A 90 -4.75 0.04 2.89
CA SER A 90 -3.50 -0.72 2.94
C SER A 90 -3.27 -1.37 4.31
N VAL A 91 -3.73 -0.75 5.40
CA VAL A 91 -3.69 -1.39 6.72
C VAL A 91 -4.59 -2.62 6.74
N ALA A 92 -5.81 -2.51 6.22
CA ALA A 92 -6.73 -3.65 6.14
C ALA A 92 -6.15 -4.76 5.27
N ALA A 93 -5.59 -4.41 4.11
CA ALA A 93 -4.97 -5.37 3.19
C ALA A 93 -3.74 -6.05 3.84
N ALA A 94 -2.89 -5.27 4.49
CA ALA A 94 -1.71 -5.81 5.18
C ALA A 94 -2.10 -6.76 6.31
N THR A 95 -3.14 -6.42 7.06
CA THR A 95 -3.65 -7.26 8.15
C THR A 95 -4.17 -8.58 7.61
N ALA A 96 -4.97 -8.54 6.54
CA ALA A 96 -5.48 -9.76 5.92
C ALA A 96 -4.34 -10.64 5.39
N GLY A 97 -3.34 -10.03 4.78
CA GLY A 97 -2.16 -10.76 4.30
C GLY A 97 -1.37 -11.41 5.43
N ALA A 98 -1.18 -10.67 6.53
CA ALA A 98 -0.48 -11.21 7.69
C ALA A 98 -1.20 -12.40 8.29
N GLN A 99 -2.53 -12.34 8.36
CA GLN A 99 -3.34 -13.47 8.84
C GLN A 99 -3.23 -14.69 7.92
N ALA A 100 -2.92 -14.47 6.64
CA ALA A 100 -2.76 -15.54 5.65
C ALA A 100 -1.33 -16.06 5.56
N GLY A 101 -0.40 -15.55 6.37
CA GLY A 101 0.97 -16.03 6.43
C GLY A 101 2.02 -15.16 5.77
N PHE A 102 1.66 -13.99 5.27
CA PHE A 102 2.65 -13.03 4.76
C PHE A 102 3.29 -12.30 5.93
N THR A 103 4.61 -12.44 6.09
CA THR A 103 5.29 -12.00 7.30
C THR A 103 5.98 -10.64 7.18
N ASN A 104 5.94 -10.01 6.00
CA ASN A 104 6.76 -8.82 5.74
C ASN A 104 6.01 -7.79 4.89
N LEU A 105 4.76 -7.52 5.28
CA LEU A 105 3.91 -6.52 4.62
C LEU A 105 3.94 -5.23 5.42
N TRP A 106 4.17 -4.11 4.73
CA TRP A 106 4.31 -2.79 5.33
C TRP A 106 3.29 -1.84 4.74
N ASN A 107 2.69 -1.02 5.59
CA ASN A 107 1.79 0.04 5.17
C ASN A 107 2.59 1.30 4.87
N ILE A 108 2.40 1.89 3.67
CA ILE A 108 2.99 3.20 3.36
C ILE A 108 2.13 4.27 4.02
N VAL A 109 2.71 4.98 4.98
CA VAL A 109 2.00 6.00 5.76
C VAL A 109 1.51 7.11 4.82
N GLY A 110 0.23 7.49 4.99
CA GLY A 110 -0.37 8.55 4.18
C GLY A 110 -0.78 8.13 2.78
N GLY A 111 -0.33 6.98 2.29
CA GLY A 111 -0.70 6.49 0.95
C GLY A 111 -0.26 7.42 -0.17
N PHE A 112 -1.03 7.38 -1.28
CA PHE A 112 -0.71 8.13 -2.48
C PHE A 112 -1.06 9.62 -2.37
N GLU A 113 -2.20 9.93 -1.75
CA GLU A 113 -2.75 11.29 -1.70
C GLU A 113 -2.73 11.90 -0.30
N GLY A 114 -2.55 11.10 0.73
CA GLY A 114 -2.57 11.56 2.10
C GLY A 114 -3.97 11.81 2.65
N ARG A 115 -4.01 12.22 3.91
CA ARG A 115 -5.27 12.58 4.55
C ARG A 115 -5.74 13.96 4.06
N LEU A 116 -7.01 14.25 4.33
CA LEU A 116 -7.58 15.57 4.02
C LEU A 116 -6.98 16.64 4.96
N ASP A 117 -6.73 17.82 4.43
CA ASP A 117 -6.32 18.97 5.22
C ASP A 117 -7.56 19.66 5.84
N GLU A 118 -7.36 20.82 6.47
CA GLU A 118 -8.43 21.57 7.10
C GLU A 118 -9.51 22.01 6.12
N LYS A 119 -9.15 22.18 4.85
CA LYS A 119 -10.07 22.56 3.77
C LYS A 119 -10.63 21.35 3.05
N ARG A 120 -10.41 20.16 3.57
CA ARG A 120 -10.85 18.88 3.00
C ARG A 120 -10.22 18.64 1.63
N GLN A 121 -8.94 18.95 1.50
CA GLN A 121 -8.17 18.73 0.27
C GLN A 121 -7.02 17.77 0.55
N ARG A 122 -6.73 16.92 -0.43
CA ARG A 122 -5.62 15.97 -0.34
C ARG A 122 -4.34 16.55 -0.93
N ASN A 123 -3.23 15.87 -0.70
CA ASN A 123 -1.89 16.23 -1.21
C ASN A 123 -1.31 17.48 -0.57
N HIS A 124 -1.79 17.89 0.60
CA HIS A 124 -1.33 19.09 1.27
C HIS A 124 -0.69 18.82 2.62
N VAL A 125 -0.77 17.59 3.14
CA VAL A 125 -0.29 17.26 4.49
C VAL A 125 0.73 16.14 4.47
N GLU A 126 0.45 15.07 3.73
CA GLU A 126 1.27 13.85 3.72
C GLU A 126 0.99 13.07 2.46
N GLY A 127 1.75 11.98 2.26
CA GLY A 127 1.53 11.03 1.18
C GLY A 127 2.62 11.07 0.13
N TRP A 128 2.51 10.12 -0.81
CA TRP A 128 3.50 9.90 -1.86
C TRP A 128 3.72 11.16 -2.72
N ARG A 129 2.63 11.73 -3.22
CA ARG A 129 2.72 12.91 -4.09
C ARG A 129 3.18 14.14 -3.32
N PHE A 130 2.69 14.30 -2.09
CA PHE A 130 3.11 15.42 -1.24
C PHE A 130 4.62 15.37 -0.95
N SER A 131 5.17 14.17 -0.85
CA SER A 131 6.59 13.94 -0.59
C SER A 131 7.48 14.17 -1.83
N GLY A 132 6.89 14.48 -2.97
CA GLY A 132 7.64 14.76 -4.19
C GLY A 132 8.17 13.53 -4.91
N LEU A 133 7.65 12.36 -4.63
CA LEU A 133 8.11 11.11 -5.24
C LEU A 133 7.47 10.90 -6.61
N PRO A 134 8.09 10.08 -7.49
CA PRO A 134 7.61 9.90 -8.87
C PRO A 134 6.20 9.31 -8.96
N TRP A 135 5.41 9.85 -9.85
CA TRP A 135 4.08 9.33 -10.19
C TRP A 135 3.69 9.79 -11.59
N GLU A 136 2.72 9.11 -12.19
CA GLU A 136 2.27 9.43 -13.53
C GLU A 136 0.76 9.26 -13.66
N GLN A 137 0.17 9.86 -14.69
CA GLN A 137 -1.24 9.68 -15.06
C GLN A 137 -1.33 9.26 -16.53
N SER A 138 -2.44 8.61 -16.83
CA SER A 138 -2.75 8.27 -18.22
C SER A 138 -3.26 9.47 -18.98
#